data_37c0384ae401f56d1920b3d2d880ca23
#
_entry.id   37c0384ae401f56d1920b3d2d880ca23
#
_cell.length_a   1.000
_cell.length_b   1.000
_cell.length_c   1.000
_cell.angle_alpha   90.00
_cell.angle_beta   90.00
_cell.angle_gamma   90.00
#
_symmetry.space_group_name_H-M   'P 1'
#
loop_
_entity.id
_entity.type
_entity.pdbx_description
1 polymer ?
#
loop_
_entity_poly.entity_id
_entity_poly.type
_entity_poly.pdbx_seq_one_letter_code
_entity_poly.pdbx_strand_id
1 'polypeptide(L)'
;MGAVEHGANVCISKRAVEGRSKGKEMAKYTTLKDVAQKAGTTIGTVSYVLNGNGERYISEETRRKVMEAAEELHYIRDKGASSLKGGHRRLIGILIPQFENQFFTRIVMAAEAVFVKHGYDMIITNTLDDPEREKSIIRRMLEQRVDGIIVTPTAKGAENTELARSVGMKMVVVDRPLEGVNDYYWVTTNNYGCGFKGIEYLMSMGHRKTGYIGWNSGIPDLAAREKAALDAAGDKAMVYVENGEFSAAEGGRLTRKILEEHPDITALFYGFNIQAQGGVNELRKMGRTIGKDISVMLIGTPMWTYTGLNDFSRLDMGDMALGNTAAQVLLDQIQGKPMQPKQYIHDCSVIEGDSVLKIN
;
A
#
# COMPACT_ATOMS: atom_id res chain seq x y z
N MET A 1 -41.85 -18.95 32.69
CA MET A 1 -42.95 -18.23 32.04
C MET A 1 -42.34 -16.97 31.45
N GLY A 2 -42.25 -16.67 30.15
CA GLY A 2 -42.61 -17.35 28.95
C GLY A 2 -41.70 -16.80 27.83
N ALA A 3 -41.29 -17.67 26.94
CA ALA A 3 -40.56 -17.36 25.72
C ALA A 3 -41.46 -16.63 24.72
N VAL A 4 -40.91 -15.70 23.97
CA VAL A 4 -41.53 -15.25 22.72
C VAL A 4 -40.49 -15.37 21.61
N GLU A 5 -40.61 -16.46 20.87
CA GLU A 5 -40.00 -16.67 19.56
C GLU A 5 -40.76 -15.82 18.53
N HIS A 6 -40.07 -15.04 17.72
CA HIS A 6 -40.60 -14.52 16.47
C HIS A 6 -39.73 -15.04 15.33
N GLY A 7 -40.11 -16.20 14.83
CA GLY A 7 -39.68 -16.71 13.56
C GLY A 7 -40.48 -16.08 12.42
N ALA A 8 -39.83 -15.35 11.53
CA ALA A 8 -40.40 -14.93 10.26
C ALA A 8 -40.13 -15.99 9.20
N ASN A 9 -41.11 -16.86 8.96
CA ASN A 9 -41.14 -17.78 7.83
C ASN A 9 -41.38 -17.01 6.52
N VAL A 10 -40.38 -16.91 5.68
CA VAL A 10 -40.55 -16.50 4.29
C VAL A 10 -40.92 -17.75 3.47
N CYS A 11 -42.19 -17.82 3.11
CA CYS A 11 -42.75 -18.87 2.25
C CYS A 11 -42.34 -18.59 0.79
N ILE A 12 -41.34 -19.30 0.25
CA ILE A 12 -40.99 -19.26 -1.18
C ILE A 12 -41.83 -20.28 -1.91
N SER A 13 -42.82 -19.79 -2.66
CA SER A 13 -43.63 -20.65 -3.53
C SER A 13 -42.80 -21.21 -4.68
N LYS A 14 -42.68 -22.54 -4.75
CA LYS A 14 -42.14 -23.25 -5.91
C LYS A 14 -43.10 -23.13 -7.09
N ARG A 15 -42.90 -22.19 -7.97
CA ARG A 15 -43.41 -22.28 -9.34
C ARG A 15 -42.32 -22.88 -10.22
N ALA A 16 -42.57 -24.08 -10.68
CA ALA A 16 -41.80 -24.73 -11.72
C ALA A 16 -41.89 -23.87 -12.98
N VAL A 17 -40.74 -23.37 -13.44
CA VAL A 17 -40.59 -22.78 -14.77
C VAL A 17 -39.76 -23.76 -15.58
N GLU A 18 -40.47 -24.59 -16.33
CA GLU A 18 -39.88 -25.26 -17.50
C GLU A 18 -39.57 -24.18 -18.52
N GLY A 19 -38.33 -23.75 -18.57
CA GLY A 19 -37.79 -22.81 -19.55
C GLY A 19 -36.52 -23.40 -20.13
N ARG A 20 -36.57 -23.83 -21.39
CA ARG A 20 -35.46 -24.36 -22.19
C ARG A 20 -34.20 -23.49 -21.95
N SER A 21 -33.15 -24.14 -21.50
CA SER A 21 -31.80 -23.62 -21.45
C SER A 21 -31.32 -23.31 -22.88
N LYS A 22 -31.57 -22.08 -23.35
CA LYS A 22 -30.74 -21.50 -24.42
C LYS A 22 -29.38 -21.24 -23.78
N GLY A 23 -28.34 -21.96 -24.23
CA GLY A 23 -26.97 -21.70 -23.81
C GLY A 23 -26.69 -20.20 -23.87
N LYS A 24 -26.24 -19.61 -22.76
CA LYS A 24 -25.71 -18.27 -22.75
C LYS A 24 -24.54 -18.26 -23.72
N GLU A 25 -24.74 -17.73 -24.94
CA GLU A 25 -23.61 -17.33 -25.79
C GLU A 25 -22.75 -16.38 -24.95
N MET A 26 -21.53 -16.84 -24.63
CA MET A 26 -20.53 -15.95 -24.03
C MET A 26 -20.34 -14.79 -24.99
N ALA A 27 -20.45 -13.56 -24.51
CA ALA A 27 -20.21 -12.36 -25.29
C ALA A 27 -18.86 -12.47 -25.97
N LYS A 28 -18.86 -12.67 -27.28
CA LYS A 28 -17.64 -12.84 -28.08
C LYS A 28 -17.05 -11.45 -28.29
N TYR A 29 -15.88 -11.21 -27.71
CA TYR A 29 -15.16 -9.96 -27.96
C TYR A 29 -14.90 -9.78 -29.44
N THR A 30 -15.18 -8.57 -29.96
CA THR A 30 -14.86 -8.19 -31.33
C THR A 30 -13.33 -8.29 -31.56
N THR A 31 -12.93 -8.93 -32.66
CA THR A 31 -11.51 -9.13 -33.01
C THR A 31 -11.07 -8.15 -34.11
N LEU A 32 -9.75 -7.99 -34.28
CA LEU A 32 -9.20 -7.25 -35.44
C LEU A 32 -9.70 -7.79 -36.76
N LYS A 33 -9.98 -9.11 -36.85
CA LYS A 33 -10.52 -9.75 -38.04
C LYS A 33 -11.95 -9.26 -38.36
N ASP A 34 -12.79 -9.12 -37.35
CA ASP A 34 -14.16 -8.66 -37.53
C ASP A 34 -14.19 -7.20 -38.00
N VAL A 35 -13.30 -6.33 -37.41
CA VAL A 35 -13.14 -4.94 -37.88
C VAL A 35 -12.62 -4.90 -39.33
N ALA A 36 -11.65 -5.74 -39.69
CA ALA A 36 -11.10 -5.80 -41.03
C ALA A 36 -12.16 -6.21 -42.06
N GLN A 37 -12.97 -7.21 -41.73
CA GLN A 37 -14.07 -7.67 -42.55
C GLN A 37 -15.11 -6.56 -42.78
N LYS A 38 -15.51 -5.83 -41.70
CA LYS A 38 -16.48 -4.76 -41.79
C LYS A 38 -15.97 -3.53 -42.53
N ALA A 39 -14.68 -3.18 -42.35
CA ALA A 39 -14.04 -2.06 -43.02
C ALA A 39 -13.64 -2.35 -44.48
N GLY A 40 -13.80 -3.61 -44.93
CA GLY A 40 -13.38 -4.03 -46.31
C GLY A 40 -11.88 -3.94 -46.53
N THR A 41 -11.04 -4.25 -45.51
CA THR A 41 -9.59 -4.14 -45.58
C THR A 41 -8.87 -5.33 -44.93
N THR A 42 -7.55 -5.30 -44.85
CA THR A 42 -6.75 -6.38 -44.23
C THR A 42 -6.58 -6.17 -42.73
N ILE A 43 -6.39 -7.27 -41.97
CA ILE A 43 -6.06 -7.21 -40.52
C ILE A 43 -4.82 -6.35 -40.28
N GLY A 44 -3.82 -6.43 -41.18
CA GLY A 44 -2.61 -5.61 -41.09
C GLY A 44 -2.89 -4.10 -41.21
N THR A 45 -3.81 -3.70 -42.11
CA THR A 45 -4.25 -2.31 -42.28
C THR A 45 -5.00 -1.82 -41.07
N VAL A 46 -5.95 -2.61 -40.51
CA VAL A 46 -6.66 -2.30 -39.28
C VAL A 46 -5.71 -2.13 -38.12
N SER A 47 -4.81 -3.10 -37.91
CA SER A 47 -3.78 -3.02 -36.87
C SER A 47 -2.92 -1.77 -37.00
N TYR A 48 -2.59 -1.37 -38.21
CA TYR A 48 -1.79 -0.19 -38.50
C TYR A 48 -2.55 1.11 -38.17
N VAL A 49 -3.80 1.22 -38.61
CA VAL A 49 -4.66 2.39 -38.34
C VAL A 49 -4.90 2.57 -36.85
N LEU A 50 -5.25 1.49 -36.15
CA LEU A 50 -5.61 1.53 -34.73
C LEU A 50 -4.40 1.66 -33.80
N ASN A 51 -3.19 1.26 -34.25
CA ASN A 51 -1.97 1.32 -33.43
C ASN A 51 -1.17 2.62 -33.60
N GLY A 52 -1.41 3.37 -34.67
CA GLY A 52 -0.74 4.65 -34.91
C GLY A 52 0.77 4.55 -35.21
N ASN A 53 1.30 3.34 -35.43
CA ASN A 53 2.73 3.09 -35.55
C ASN A 53 3.14 2.99 -37.04
N GLY A 54 3.95 3.93 -37.52
CA GLY A 54 4.79 3.80 -38.70
C GLY A 54 4.47 4.69 -39.89
N GLU A 55 5.37 4.69 -40.86
CA GLU A 55 5.41 5.56 -42.04
C GLU A 55 4.59 5.03 -43.23
N ARG A 56 3.73 4.03 -43.03
CA ARG A 56 2.94 3.45 -44.13
C ARG A 56 1.80 4.40 -44.49
N TYR A 57 1.80 4.84 -45.76
CA TYR A 57 0.70 5.64 -46.30
C TYR A 57 -0.60 4.81 -46.33
N ILE A 58 -1.65 5.31 -45.67
CA ILE A 58 -3.02 4.78 -45.71
C ILE A 58 -3.92 5.96 -46.06
N SER A 59 -4.78 5.79 -47.09
CA SER A 59 -5.69 6.85 -47.50
C SER A 59 -6.63 7.23 -46.37
N GLU A 60 -7.00 8.50 -46.32
CA GLU A 60 -7.95 9.04 -45.31
C GLU A 60 -9.28 8.29 -45.33
N GLU A 61 -9.74 7.88 -46.52
CA GLU A 61 -10.97 7.09 -46.67
C GLU A 61 -10.84 5.71 -45.98
N THR A 62 -9.71 5.02 -46.14
CA THR A 62 -9.47 3.73 -45.48
C THR A 62 -9.35 3.90 -43.98
N ARG A 63 -8.69 4.97 -43.50
CA ARG A 63 -8.59 5.30 -42.08
C ARG A 63 -9.96 5.53 -41.47
N ARG A 64 -10.79 6.33 -42.14
CA ARG A 64 -12.18 6.62 -41.70
C ARG A 64 -13.02 5.33 -41.62
N LYS A 65 -13.00 4.48 -42.64
CA LYS A 65 -13.75 3.20 -42.65
C LYS A 65 -13.31 2.27 -41.51
N VAL A 66 -12.04 2.22 -41.19
CA VAL A 66 -11.54 1.39 -40.08
C VAL A 66 -11.99 1.94 -38.75
N MET A 67 -11.92 3.24 -38.53
CA MET A 67 -12.36 3.88 -37.29
C MET A 67 -13.87 3.71 -37.07
N GLU A 68 -14.69 3.96 -38.09
CA GLU A 68 -16.14 3.76 -38.05
C GLU A 68 -16.50 2.29 -37.75
N ALA A 69 -15.84 1.33 -38.42
CA ALA A 69 -16.07 -0.09 -38.20
C ALA A 69 -15.67 -0.53 -36.77
N ALA A 70 -14.57 0.00 -36.23
CA ALA A 70 -14.14 -0.27 -34.87
C ALA A 70 -15.13 0.28 -33.83
N GLU A 71 -15.64 1.50 -34.06
CA GLU A 71 -16.62 2.12 -33.18
C GLU A 71 -17.97 1.37 -33.19
N GLU A 72 -18.52 1.08 -34.37
CA GLU A 72 -19.78 0.36 -34.51
C GLU A 72 -19.74 -1.07 -33.95
N LEU A 73 -18.58 -1.74 -34.04
CA LEU A 73 -18.40 -3.07 -33.48
C LEU A 73 -17.96 -3.04 -32.01
N HIS A 74 -17.88 -1.86 -31.39
CA HIS A 74 -17.37 -1.68 -30.04
C HIS A 74 -16.04 -2.42 -29.82
N TYR A 75 -15.13 -2.31 -30.81
CA TYR A 75 -13.84 -3.01 -30.75
C TYR A 75 -12.99 -2.44 -29.61
N ILE A 76 -12.68 -3.30 -28.66
CA ILE A 76 -11.72 -3.00 -27.60
C ILE A 76 -10.36 -3.54 -27.97
N ARG A 77 -9.38 -2.66 -28.04
CA ARG A 77 -8.01 -3.02 -28.39
C ARG A 77 -7.42 -3.98 -27.36
N ASP A 78 -6.98 -5.15 -27.80
CA ASP A 78 -6.17 -6.06 -26.97
C ASP A 78 -4.74 -5.51 -26.85
N LYS A 79 -4.46 -4.83 -25.73
CA LYS A 79 -3.10 -4.35 -25.41
C LYS A 79 -2.10 -5.51 -25.29
N GLY A 80 -2.58 -6.75 -25.03
CA GLY A 80 -1.75 -7.95 -24.93
C GLY A 80 -1.17 -8.41 -26.26
N ALA A 81 -1.92 -8.29 -27.36
CA ALA A 81 -1.45 -8.67 -28.68
C ALA A 81 -0.33 -7.74 -29.21
N SER A 82 -0.28 -6.49 -28.79
CA SER A 82 0.78 -5.55 -29.18
C SER A 82 2.11 -5.80 -28.45
N SER A 83 2.08 -6.40 -27.27
CA SER A 83 3.29 -6.71 -26.48
C SER A 83 4.09 -7.93 -27.03
N LEU A 84 3.49 -8.75 -27.89
CA LEU A 84 4.17 -9.87 -28.56
C LEU A 84 5.31 -9.43 -29.51
N LYS A 85 5.39 -8.15 -29.84
CA LYS A 85 6.48 -7.56 -30.65
C LYS A 85 7.51 -6.80 -29.82
N GLY A 86 7.65 -7.09 -28.51
CA GLY A 86 8.63 -6.43 -27.64
C GLY A 86 8.19 -5.09 -27.06
N GLY A 87 6.90 -4.73 -27.15
CA GLY A 87 6.34 -3.50 -26.58
C GLY A 87 5.96 -3.65 -25.11
N HIS A 88 6.06 -2.55 -24.35
CA HIS A 88 5.57 -2.45 -22.98
C HIS A 88 4.04 -2.54 -22.93
N ARG A 89 3.50 -3.25 -21.93
CA ARG A 89 2.05 -3.31 -21.68
C ARG A 89 1.50 -2.02 -21.07
N ARG A 90 2.40 -1.20 -20.54
CA ARG A 90 2.08 -0.01 -19.75
C ARG A 90 1.20 -0.36 -18.55
N LEU A 91 1.56 -1.44 -17.86
CA LEU A 91 0.85 -2.00 -16.73
C LEU A 91 1.84 -2.28 -15.60
N ILE A 92 1.56 -1.76 -14.41
CA ILE A 92 2.38 -1.92 -13.21
C ILE A 92 1.59 -2.71 -12.16
N GLY A 93 2.28 -3.62 -11.46
CA GLY A 93 1.73 -4.29 -10.29
C GLY A 93 2.16 -3.57 -9.01
N ILE A 94 1.23 -3.37 -8.07
CA ILE A 94 1.54 -2.86 -6.72
C ILE A 94 0.98 -3.83 -5.69
N LEU A 95 1.85 -4.37 -4.84
CA LEU A 95 1.52 -5.31 -3.78
C LEU A 95 1.74 -4.65 -2.43
N ILE A 96 0.67 -4.50 -1.65
CA ILE A 96 0.70 -3.93 -0.30
C ILE A 96 0.12 -4.92 0.72
N PRO A 97 0.53 -4.84 2.01
CA PRO A 97 0.05 -5.77 3.04
C PRO A 97 -1.41 -5.55 3.41
N GLN A 98 -1.88 -4.30 3.43
CA GLN A 98 -3.20 -3.93 3.96
C GLN A 98 -3.71 -2.64 3.32
N PHE A 99 -4.98 -2.62 2.89
CA PHE A 99 -5.63 -1.40 2.42
C PHE A 99 -6.07 -0.47 3.57
N GLU A 100 -6.32 -1.02 4.75
CA GLU A 100 -6.77 -0.27 5.91
C GLU A 100 -5.67 0.62 6.50
N ASN A 101 -4.41 0.23 6.32
CA ASN A 101 -3.27 1.03 6.77
C ASN A 101 -2.98 2.14 5.76
N GLN A 102 -3.29 3.36 6.14
CA GLN A 102 -3.15 4.55 5.29
C GLN A 102 -1.71 4.84 4.85
N PHE A 103 -0.71 4.38 5.58
CA PHE A 103 0.68 4.47 5.14
C PHE A 103 0.87 3.85 3.76
N PHE A 104 0.36 2.63 3.54
CA PHE A 104 0.47 1.96 2.24
C PHE A 104 -0.41 2.57 1.17
N THR A 105 -1.65 2.95 1.49
CA THR A 105 -2.55 3.56 0.50
C THR A 105 -2.06 4.93 0.04
N ARG A 106 -1.39 5.71 0.88
CA ARG A 106 -0.76 6.99 0.49
C ARG A 106 0.46 6.77 -0.39
N ILE A 107 1.27 5.74 -0.15
CA ILE A 107 2.34 5.31 -1.06
C ILE A 107 1.76 4.97 -2.44
N VAL A 108 0.68 4.18 -2.47
CA VAL A 108 -0.01 3.83 -3.72
C VAL A 108 -0.52 5.06 -4.46
N MET A 109 -1.20 5.99 -3.78
CA MET A 109 -1.71 7.23 -4.38
C MET A 109 -0.59 8.09 -4.99
N ALA A 110 0.53 8.21 -4.30
CA ALA A 110 1.69 8.96 -4.82
C ALA A 110 2.31 8.28 -6.04
N ALA A 111 2.46 6.96 -5.99
CA ALA A 111 2.95 6.17 -7.12
C ALA A 111 2.01 6.25 -8.33
N GLU A 112 0.68 6.20 -8.10
CA GLU A 112 -0.34 6.37 -9.14
C GLU A 112 -0.17 7.67 -9.89
N ALA A 113 -0.05 8.79 -9.18
CA ALA A 113 0.10 10.11 -9.80
C ALA A 113 1.31 10.17 -10.75
N VAL A 114 2.40 9.46 -10.41
CA VAL A 114 3.59 9.34 -11.27
C VAL A 114 3.30 8.44 -12.47
N PHE A 115 2.73 7.25 -12.27
CA PHE A 115 2.49 6.28 -13.34
C PHE A 115 1.47 6.76 -14.37
N VAL A 116 0.35 7.34 -13.93
CA VAL A 116 -0.69 7.91 -14.80
C VAL A 116 -0.11 9.01 -15.70
N LYS A 117 0.73 9.90 -15.15
CA LYS A 117 1.43 10.94 -15.91
C LYS A 117 2.32 10.36 -17.03
N HIS A 118 2.82 9.13 -16.85
CA HIS A 118 3.64 8.43 -17.85
C HIS A 118 2.85 7.42 -18.70
N GLY A 119 1.53 7.39 -18.58
CA GLY A 119 0.62 6.56 -19.38
C GLY A 119 0.65 5.08 -19.01
N TYR A 120 0.89 4.77 -17.72
CA TYR A 120 0.79 3.43 -17.15
C TYR A 120 -0.51 3.25 -16.39
N ASP A 121 -1.14 2.10 -16.57
CA ASP A 121 -2.23 1.60 -15.74
C ASP A 121 -1.65 0.76 -14.58
N MET A 122 -2.42 0.50 -13.52
CA MET A 122 -1.95 -0.26 -12.36
C MET A 122 -2.91 -1.37 -11.95
N ILE A 123 -2.35 -2.46 -11.44
CA ILE A 123 -3.06 -3.49 -10.67
C ILE A 123 -2.59 -3.42 -9.23
N ILE A 124 -3.48 -2.99 -8.34
CA ILE A 124 -3.19 -2.89 -6.91
C ILE A 124 -3.77 -4.10 -6.21
N THR A 125 -2.96 -4.78 -5.41
CA THR A 125 -3.34 -6.01 -4.72
C THR A 125 -2.97 -5.96 -3.25
N ASN A 126 -3.81 -6.61 -2.43
CA ASN A 126 -3.60 -6.78 -0.99
C ASN A 126 -3.08 -8.18 -0.71
N THR A 127 -1.88 -8.28 -0.13
CA THR A 127 -1.30 -9.59 0.26
C THR A 127 -1.89 -10.11 1.57
N LEU A 128 -2.56 -9.29 2.37
CA LEU A 128 -3.02 -9.61 3.74
C LEU A 128 -1.86 -10.05 4.65
N ASP A 129 -0.64 -9.65 4.33
CA ASP A 129 0.60 -10.09 4.97
C ASP A 129 0.79 -11.63 4.97
N ASP A 130 0.12 -12.33 4.04
CA ASP A 130 0.17 -13.76 3.85
C ASP A 130 1.20 -14.12 2.76
N PRO A 131 2.27 -14.87 3.11
CA PRO A 131 3.32 -15.24 2.17
C PRO A 131 2.84 -16.08 0.98
N GLU A 132 1.87 -16.99 1.17
CA GLU A 132 1.38 -17.83 0.07
C GLU A 132 0.53 -17.00 -0.91
N ARG A 133 -0.24 -16.06 -0.37
CA ARG A 133 -0.99 -15.10 -1.18
C ARG A 133 -0.06 -14.17 -1.95
N GLU A 134 0.99 -13.64 -1.33
CA GLU A 134 2.03 -12.84 -2.00
C GLU A 134 2.64 -13.60 -3.18
N LYS A 135 3.09 -14.84 -2.95
CA LYS A 135 3.64 -15.72 -3.98
C LYS A 135 2.68 -15.93 -5.17
N SER A 136 1.41 -16.20 -4.86
CA SER A 136 0.37 -16.36 -5.88
C SER A 136 0.14 -15.08 -6.68
N ILE A 137 0.15 -13.92 -6.03
CA ILE A 137 -0.03 -12.60 -6.67
C ILE A 137 1.15 -12.31 -7.59
N ILE A 138 2.40 -12.50 -7.13
CA ILE A 138 3.60 -12.28 -7.95
C ILE A 138 3.54 -13.15 -9.22
N ARG A 139 3.16 -14.42 -9.10
CA ARG A 139 3.00 -15.31 -10.26
C ARG A 139 1.98 -14.75 -11.25
N ARG A 140 0.81 -14.30 -10.77
CA ARG A 140 -0.21 -13.68 -11.62
C ARG A 140 0.28 -12.40 -12.31
N MET A 141 1.10 -11.57 -11.63
CA MET A 141 1.71 -10.39 -12.26
C MET A 141 2.63 -10.77 -13.41
N LEU A 142 3.42 -11.86 -13.23
CA LEU A 142 4.25 -12.43 -14.31
C LEU A 142 3.40 -12.93 -15.49
N GLU A 143 2.33 -13.68 -15.22
CA GLU A 143 1.38 -14.18 -16.23
C GLU A 143 0.69 -13.02 -16.98
N GLN A 144 0.34 -11.95 -16.26
CA GLN A 144 -0.20 -10.73 -16.86
C GLN A 144 0.86 -9.91 -17.62
N ARG A 145 2.14 -10.28 -17.54
CA ARG A 145 3.26 -9.56 -18.16
C ARG A 145 3.27 -8.08 -17.82
N VAL A 146 3.11 -7.73 -16.54
CA VAL A 146 3.28 -6.36 -16.11
C VAL A 146 4.72 -5.90 -16.39
N ASP A 147 4.92 -4.62 -16.68
CA ASP A 147 6.25 -4.08 -17.00
C ASP A 147 7.16 -3.99 -15.77
N GLY A 148 6.57 -3.98 -14.59
CA GLY A 148 7.28 -4.02 -13.32
C GLY A 148 6.34 -4.06 -12.13
N ILE A 149 6.91 -4.26 -10.93
CA ILE A 149 6.17 -4.33 -9.68
C ILE A 149 6.79 -3.44 -8.60
N ILE A 150 5.92 -2.86 -7.76
CA ILE A 150 6.28 -2.34 -6.43
C ILE A 150 5.73 -3.32 -5.40
N VAL A 151 6.56 -3.73 -4.45
CA VAL A 151 6.17 -4.73 -3.45
C VAL A 151 6.61 -4.29 -2.05
N THR A 152 5.67 -4.32 -1.09
CA THR A 152 5.98 -4.38 0.32
C THR A 152 5.98 -5.85 0.73
N PRO A 153 7.14 -6.46 1.00
CA PRO A 153 7.24 -7.91 1.13
C PRO A 153 6.68 -8.42 2.46
N THR A 154 6.18 -9.65 2.43
CA THR A 154 5.88 -10.45 3.63
C THR A 154 7.18 -11.00 4.25
N ALA A 155 7.07 -11.73 5.36
CA ALA A 155 8.22 -12.40 6.00
C ALA A 155 8.98 -13.37 5.07
N LYS A 156 8.34 -13.89 4.00
CA LYS A 156 8.97 -14.72 2.96
C LYS A 156 9.25 -13.97 1.67
N GLY A 157 9.30 -12.64 1.69
CA GLY A 157 9.43 -11.81 0.50
C GLY A 157 10.66 -12.13 -0.34
N ALA A 158 11.80 -12.47 0.28
CA ALA A 158 13.03 -12.87 -0.42
C ALA A 158 12.80 -14.11 -1.31
N GLU A 159 12.15 -15.15 -0.77
CA GLU A 159 11.78 -16.38 -1.48
C GLU A 159 10.71 -16.10 -2.55
N ASN A 160 9.65 -15.38 -2.19
CA ASN A 160 8.51 -15.12 -3.07
C ASN A 160 8.87 -14.28 -4.28
N THR A 161 9.83 -13.35 -4.14
CA THR A 161 10.30 -12.49 -5.25
C THR A 161 11.39 -13.14 -6.10
N GLU A 162 11.92 -14.30 -5.70
CA GLU A 162 13.01 -14.98 -6.42
C GLU A 162 12.67 -15.27 -7.89
N LEU A 163 11.47 -15.79 -8.16
CA LEU A 163 11.02 -16.04 -9.52
C LEU A 163 10.97 -14.75 -10.35
N ALA A 164 10.43 -13.67 -9.81
CA ALA A 164 10.38 -12.38 -10.49
C ALA A 164 11.78 -11.85 -10.81
N ARG A 165 12.70 -11.94 -9.85
CA ARG A 165 14.12 -11.54 -10.03
C ARG A 165 14.83 -12.40 -11.07
N SER A 166 14.64 -13.73 -11.06
CA SER A 166 15.30 -14.66 -11.98
C SER A 166 14.91 -14.45 -13.44
N VAL A 167 13.68 -14.00 -13.71
CA VAL A 167 13.22 -13.65 -15.07
C VAL A 167 13.49 -12.19 -15.46
N GLY A 168 14.18 -11.42 -14.60
CA GLY A 168 14.56 -10.04 -14.87
C GLY A 168 13.41 -9.03 -14.78
N MET A 169 12.32 -9.36 -14.04
CA MET A 169 11.24 -8.41 -13.78
C MET A 169 11.77 -7.17 -13.08
N LYS A 170 11.37 -5.99 -13.56
CA LYS A 170 11.69 -4.74 -12.91
C LYS A 170 10.92 -4.64 -11.60
N MET A 171 11.63 -4.37 -10.50
CA MET A 171 11.03 -4.42 -9.17
C MET A 171 11.62 -3.35 -8.25
N VAL A 172 10.75 -2.75 -7.45
CA VAL A 172 11.12 -1.89 -6.33
C VAL A 172 10.46 -2.44 -5.06
N VAL A 173 11.28 -2.64 -4.05
CA VAL A 173 10.84 -3.03 -2.71
C VAL A 173 10.59 -1.77 -1.89
N VAL A 174 9.49 -1.73 -1.13
CA VAL A 174 9.11 -0.57 -0.32
C VAL A 174 8.89 -1.00 1.13
N ASP A 175 9.31 -0.14 2.06
CA ASP A 175 9.16 -0.28 3.51
C ASP A 175 10.03 -1.41 4.08
N ARG A 176 9.61 -2.65 3.97
CA ARG A 176 10.29 -3.81 4.53
C ARG A 176 11.40 -4.33 3.61
N PRO A 177 12.59 -4.71 4.12
CA PRO A 177 13.67 -5.24 3.31
C PRO A 177 13.42 -6.68 2.84
N LEU A 178 14.18 -7.13 1.84
CA LEU A 178 14.31 -8.54 1.49
C LEU A 178 15.48 -9.14 2.25
N GLU A 179 15.21 -9.94 3.26
CA GLU A 179 16.25 -10.57 4.08
C GLU A 179 17.18 -11.49 3.24
N GLY A 180 18.49 -11.35 3.44
CA GLY A 180 19.48 -12.15 2.74
C GLY A 180 19.66 -11.81 1.25
N VAL A 181 19.01 -10.80 0.72
CA VAL A 181 19.16 -10.32 -0.66
C VAL A 181 19.88 -8.98 -0.67
N ASN A 182 20.95 -8.87 -1.46
CA ASN A 182 21.78 -7.66 -1.48
C ASN A 182 21.58 -6.80 -2.75
N ASP A 183 20.98 -7.35 -3.80
CA ASP A 183 20.90 -6.71 -5.12
C ASP A 183 19.43 -6.45 -5.52
N TYR A 184 18.85 -5.38 -4.97
CA TYR A 184 17.51 -4.91 -5.31
C TYR A 184 17.37 -3.41 -5.01
N TYR A 185 16.37 -2.77 -5.60
CA TYR A 185 16.04 -1.38 -5.29
C TYR A 185 15.08 -1.34 -4.11
N TRP A 186 15.47 -0.61 -3.08
CA TRP A 186 14.72 -0.48 -1.84
C TRP A 186 14.46 0.98 -1.49
N VAL A 187 13.21 1.30 -1.21
CA VAL A 187 12.75 2.62 -0.77
C VAL A 187 12.09 2.47 0.58
N THR A 188 12.63 3.12 1.59
CA THR A 188 12.14 3.01 2.97
C THR A 188 12.28 4.31 3.74
N THR A 189 11.68 4.35 4.95
CA THR A 189 11.88 5.41 5.93
C THR A 189 13.01 5.03 6.87
N ASN A 190 13.73 6.03 7.39
CA ASN A 190 14.67 5.86 8.48
C ASN A 190 13.92 5.50 9.78
N ASN A 191 13.61 4.20 9.97
CA ASN A 191 12.85 3.71 11.12
C ASN A 191 13.56 3.98 12.45
N TYR A 192 14.91 3.85 12.48
CA TYR A 192 15.70 4.24 13.64
C TYR A 192 15.54 5.73 13.95
N GLY A 193 15.67 6.59 12.93
CA GLY A 193 15.46 8.04 13.08
C GLY A 193 14.07 8.40 13.61
N CYS A 194 13.03 7.64 13.23
CA CYS A 194 11.67 7.86 13.76
C CYS A 194 11.59 7.59 15.27
N GLY A 195 12.10 6.45 15.74
CA GLY A 195 12.12 6.14 17.17
C GLY A 195 12.91 7.16 17.98
N PHE A 196 14.10 7.51 17.46
CA PHE A 196 15.01 8.45 18.12
C PHE A 196 14.40 9.85 18.25
N LYS A 197 13.96 10.45 17.14
CA LYS A 197 13.34 11.79 17.12
C LYS A 197 12.09 11.87 17.97
N GLY A 198 11.30 10.78 18.06
CA GLY A 198 10.10 10.75 18.90
C GLY A 198 10.40 10.94 20.38
N ILE A 199 11.39 10.23 20.91
CA ILE A 199 11.80 10.37 22.31
C ILE A 199 12.55 11.69 22.54
N GLU A 200 13.42 12.12 21.61
CA GLU A 200 14.05 13.45 21.71
C GLU A 200 13.01 14.56 21.82
N TYR A 201 11.97 14.53 20.99
CA TYR A 201 10.89 15.50 21.06
C TYR A 201 10.16 15.47 22.40
N LEU A 202 9.77 14.30 22.91
CA LEU A 202 9.14 14.17 24.22
C LEU A 202 10.05 14.68 25.35
N MET A 203 11.33 14.37 25.30
CA MET A 203 12.30 14.89 26.29
C MET A 203 12.46 16.41 26.20
N SER A 204 12.42 17.00 25.02
CA SER A 204 12.47 18.44 24.82
C SER A 204 11.24 19.17 25.38
N MET A 205 10.11 18.46 25.44
CA MET A 205 8.86 18.90 26.07
C MET A 205 8.82 18.65 27.58
N GLY A 206 9.91 18.14 28.17
CA GLY A 206 10.06 17.93 29.62
C GLY A 206 9.76 16.51 30.08
N HIS A 207 9.23 15.64 29.24
CA HIS A 207 8.91 14.25 29.64
C HIS A 207 10.16 13.45 29.98
N ARG A 208 10.12 12.71 31.09
CA ARG A 208 11.22 11.86 31.56
C ARG A 208 10.79 10.42 31.83
N LYS A 209 9.48 10.15 31.82
CA LYS A 209 8.90 8.81 31.94
C LYS A 209 7.89 8.62 30.83
N THR A 210 8.23 7.79 29.87
CA THR A 210 7.45 7.55 28.65
C THR A 210 7.11 6.07 28.53
N GLY A 211 5.85 5.76 28.24
CA GLY A 211 5.45 4.42 27.78
C GLY A 211 5.61 4.29 26.28
N TYR A 212 6.39 3.34 25.80
CA TYR A 212 6.48 2.98 24.39
C TYR A 212 5.59 1.77 24.10
N ILE A 213 4.73 1.88 23.10
CA ILE A 213 3.88 0.78 22.65
C ILE A 213 4.27 0.40 21.22
N GLY A 214 4.74 -0.84 21.06
CA GLY A 214 5.31 -1.36 19.84
C GLY A 214 4.63 -2.63 19.34
N TRP A 215 5.16 -3.16 18.25
CA TRP A 215 4.68 -4.37 17.58
C TRP A 215 5.77 -5.45 17.52
N ASN A 216 5.41 -6.68 17.91
CA ASN A 216 6.25 -7.88 17.77
C ASN A 216 6.28 -8.35 16.30
N SER A 217 6.81 -7.51 15.40
CA SER A 217 6.76 -7.77 13.97
C SER A 217 7.68 -8.89 13.49
N GLY A 218 8.75 -9.18 14.24
CA GLY A 218 9.85 -10.03 13.78
C GLY A 218 10.68 -9.42 12.63
N ILE A 219 10.40 -8.18 12.23
CA ILE A 219 11.09 -7.47 11.15
C ILE A 219 12.13 -6.52 11.77
N PRO A 220 13.44 -6.75 11.56
CA PRO A 220 14.50 -5.98 12.23
C PRO A 220 14.42 -4.48 11.99
N ASP A 221 14.07 -4.05 10.77
CA ASP A 221 13.96 -2.64 10.41
C ASP A 221 12.83 -1.92 11.17
N LEU A 222 11.72 -2.60 11.44
CA LEU A 222 10.62 -2.06 12.24
C LEU A 222 10.94 -2.08 13.75
N ALA A 223 11.67 -3.10 14.23
CA ALA A 223 12.16 -3.17 15.61
C ALA A 223 13.19 -2.07 15.92
N ALA A 224 13.83 -1.50 14.90
CA ALA A 224 14.76 -0.38 15.08
C ALA A 224 14.10 0.87 15.69
N ARG A 225 12.78 1.04 15.58
CA ARG A 225 12.02 2.15 16.22
C ARG A 225 12.12 2.08 17.74
N GLU A 226 11.88 0.90 18.32
CA GLU A 226 11.98 0.67 19.75
C GLU A 226 13.41 0.85 20.26
N LYS A 227 14.36 0.17 19.57
CA LYS A 227 15.77 0.31 19.92
C LYS A 227 16.20 1.78 19.96
N ALA A 228 15.83 2.54 18.95
CA ALA A 228 16.15 3.97 18.86
C ALA A 228 15.47 4.81 19.95
N ALA A 229 14.26 4.46 20.35
CA ALA A 229 13.58 5.11 21.46
C ALA A 229 14.35 4.91 22.78
N LEU A 230 14.84 3.71 23.04
CA LEU A 230 15.69 3.41 24.19
C LEU A 230 17.04 4.12 24.12
N ASP A 231 17.71 4.07 22.96
CA ASP A 231 18.99 4.74 22.74
C ASP A 231 18.90 6.26 22.94
N ALA A 232 17.81 6.89 22.47
CA ALA A 232 17.59 8.33 22.65
C ALA A 232 17.35 8.72 24.12
N ALA A 233 16.66 7.88 24.87
CA ALA A 233 16.43 8.10 26.30
C ALA A 233 17.74 8.01 27.10
N GLY A 234 18.59 7.02 26.82
CA GLY A 234 19.84 6.76 27.54
C GLY A 234 19.64 6.83 29.06
N ASP A 235 20.53 7.53 29.77
CA ASP A 235 20.41 7.77 31.22
C ASP A 235 19.55 8.99 31.59
N LYS A 236 18.97 9.70 30.60
CA LYS A 236 18.27 10.98 30.80
C LYS A 236 16.76 10.81 31.02
N ALA A 237 16.20 9.70 30.58
CA ALA A 237 14.78 9.40 30.67
C ALA A 237 14.53 7.89 30.80
N MET A 238 13.38 7.51 31.31
CA MET A 238 12.94 6.11 31.39
C MET A 238 11.92 5.84 30.28
N VAL A 239 12.12 4.77 29.54
CA VAL A 239 11.17 4.28 28.55
C VAL A 239 10.71 2.89 28.96
N TYR A 240 9.45 2.76 29.29
CA TYR A 240 8.79 1.49 29.57
C TYR A 240 8.23 0.93 28.25
N VAL A 241 8.52 -0.32 27.94
CA VAL A 241 8.18 -0.91 26.63
C VAL A 241 7.14 -1.99 26.78
N GLU A 242 6.06 -1.90 26.02
CA GLU A 242 5.08 -2.94 25.82
C GLU A 242 4.92 -3.25 24.32
N ASN A 243 5.08 -4.50 23.96
CA ASN A 243 4.93 -4.97 22.58
C ASN A 243 3.82 -6.01 22.47
N GLY A 244 3.08 -5.97 21.37
CA GLY A 244 2.01 -6.91 21.11
C GLY A 244 1.66 -7.05 19.64
N GLU A 245 0.43 -7.47 19.35
CA GLU A 245 -0.05 -7.65 17.99
C GLU A 245 -0.35 -6.31 17.30
N PHE A 246 -0.30 -6.32 15.96
CA PHE A 246 -0.61 -5.16 15.14
C PHE A 246 -2.12 -4.98 14.99
N SER A 247 -2.76 -4.54 16.08
CA SER A 247 -4.20 -4.27 16.10
C SER A 247 -4.57 -3.11 17.03
N ALA A 248 -5.70 -2.47 16.75
CA ALA A 248 -6.22 -1.42 17.63
C ALA A 248 -6.66 -1.98 19.00
N ALA A 249 -7.21 -3.21 19.04
CA ALA A 249 -7.60 -3.85 20.28
C ALA A 249 -6.39 -4.06 21.20
N GLU A 250 -5.30 -4.55 20.65
CA GLU A 250 -4.07 -4.76 21.39
C GLU A 250 -3.43 -3.44 21.84
N GLY A 251 -3.42 -2.40 20.97
CA GLY A 251 -2.96 -1.08 21.35
C GLY A 251 -3.70 -0.52 22.58
N GLY A 252 -5.03 -0.72 22.66
CA GLY A 252 -5.84 -0.36 23.82
C GLY A 252 -5.46 -1.16 25.08
N ARG A 253 -5.32 -2.48 24.94
CA ARG A 253 -4.94 -3.38 26.04
C ARG A 253 -3.57 -3.01 26.63
N LEU A 254 -2.58 -2.81 25.77
CA LEU A 254 -1.22 -2.42 26.18
C LEU A 254 -1.19 -1.03 26.82
N THR A 255 -1.99 -0.10 26.31
CA THR A 255 -2.12 1.25 26.92
C THR A 255 -2.62 1.19 28.35
N ARG A 256 -3.67 0.40 28.60
CA ARG A 256 -4.18 0.19 29.96
C ARG A 256 -3.12 -0.44 30.85
N LYS A 257 -2.53 -1.55 30.40
CA LYS A 257 -1.52 -2.28 31.14
C LYS A 257 -0.36 -1.39 31.59
N ILE A 258 0.25 -0.66 30.64
CA ILE A 258 1.45 0.14 30.92
C ILE A 258 1.16 1.29 31.90
N LEU A 259 -0.05 1.86 31.87
CA LEU A 259 -0.46 2.93 32.79
C LEU A 259 -0.86 2.41 34.18
N GLU A 260 -1.33 1.16 34.29
CA GLU A 260 -1.60 0.51 35.56
C GLU A 260 -0.30 0.09 36.26
N GLU A 261 0.68 -0.41 35.52
CA GLU A 261 1.99 -0.81 36.03
C GLU A 261 2.92 0.37 36.32
N HIS A 262 2.78 1.46 35.55
CA HIS A 262 3.60 2.67 35.67
C HIS A 262 2.74 3.92 35.67
N PRO A 263 2.05 4.22 36.79
CA PRO A 263 1.08 5.34 36.89
C PRO A 263 1.73 6.73 36.84
N ASP A 264 3.03 6.82 36.91
CA ASP A 264 3.83 8.04 36.86
C ASP A 264 4.34 8.38 35.44
N ILE A 265 3.95 7.60 34.43
CA ILE A 265 4.18 7.92 33.01
C ILE A 265 3.45 9.22 32.67
N THR A 266 4.16 10.14 32.01
CA THR A 266 3.63 11.44 31.58
C THR A 266 3.37 11.52 30.08
N ALA A 267 3.93 10.59 29.30
CA ALA A 267 3.74 10.51 27.84
C ALA A 267 3.65 9.06 27.37
N LEU A 268 2.88 8.85 26.29
CA LEU A 268 2.85 7.61 25.52
C LEU A 268 3.39 7.86 24.11
N PHE A 269 4.26 6.97 23.66
CA PHE A 269 4.79 6.98 22.31
C PHE A 269 4.43 5.68 21.61
N TYR A 270 3.59 5.78 20.57
CA TYR A 270 3.15 4.64 19.77
C TYR A 270 4.05 4.48 18.55
N GLY A 271 4.74 3.35 18.46
CA GLY A 271 5.56 2.99 17.30
C GLY A 271 4.75 2.72 16.03
N PHE A 272 3.41 2.54 16.14
CA PHE A 272 2.52 2.20 15.03
C PHE A 272 1.15 2.84 15.17
N ASN A 273 0.65 3.36 14.06
CA ASN A 273 -0.58 4.14 13.97
C ASN A 273 -1.86 3.37 14.37
N ILE A 274 -1.93 2.06 14.06
CA ILE A 274 -3.10 1.23 14.38
C ILE A 274 -3.19 0.99 15.89
N GLN A 275 -2.07 0.71 16.55
CA GLN A 275 -2.02 0.58 18.02
C GLN A 275 -2.32 1.92 18.69
N ALA A 276 -1.83 3.04 18.13
CA ALA A 276 -2.16 4.37 18.61
C ALA A 276 -3.67 4.65 18.59
N GLN A 277 -4.38 4.24 17.55
CA GLN A 277 -5.83 4.38 17.46
C GLN A 277 -6.54 3.68 18.63
N GLY A 278 -6.13 2.46 18.93
CA GLY A 278 -6.65 1.69 20.06
C GLY A 278 -6.33 2.34 21.41
N GLY A 279 -5.08 2.78 21.57
CA GLY A 279 -4.62 3.44 22.78
C GLY A 279 -5.35 4.77 23.07
N VAL A 280 -5.53 5.60 22.03
CA VAL A 280 -6.32 6.85 22.15
C VAL A 280 -7.76 6.56 22.60
N ASN A 281 -8.39 5.54 22.03
CA ASN A 281 -9.74 5.14 22.47
C ASN A 281 -9.75 4.63 23.91
N GLU A 282 -8.70 3.92 24.34
CA GLU A 282 -8.60 3.41 25.69
C GLU A 282 -8.37 4.53 26.71
N LEU A 283 -7.51 5.51 26.40
CA LEU A 283 -7.31 6.71 27.23
C LEU A 283 -8.64 7.44 27.48
N ARG A 284 -9.47 7.59 26.43
CA ARG A 284 -10.81 8.19 26.56
C ARG A 284 -11.72 7.40 27.51
N LYS A 285 -11.73 6.06 27.43
CA LYS A 285 -12.48 5.19 28.36
C LYS A 285 -11.98 5.29 29.81
N MET A 286 -10.68 5.51 29.99
CA MET A 286 -10.06 5.75 31.31
C MET A 286 -10.30 7.17 31.82
N GLY A 287 -10.99 8.03 31.08
CA GLY A 287 -11.25 9.43 31.45
C GLY A 287 -10.02 10.32 31.34
N ARG A 288 -8.96 9.91 30.65
CA ARG A 288 -7.75 10.70 30.46
C ARG A 288 -7.91 11.69 29.31
N THR A 289 -7.58 12.94 29.56
CA THR A 289 -7.56 14.00 28.53
C THR A 289 -6.17 14.08 27.92
N ILE A 290 -6.08 13.77 26.62
CA ILE A 290 -4.83 13.84 25.85
C ILE A 290 -4.40 15.31 25.73
N GLY A 291 -3.11 15.57 25.90
CA GLY A 291 -2.54 16.92 25.90
C GLY A 291 -2.78 17.70 27.20
N LYS A 292 -3.38 17.04 28.25
CA LYS A 292 -3.57 17.62 29.56
C LYS A 292 -3.15 16.65 30.67
N ASP A 293 -3.76 15.46 30.74
CA ASP A 293 -3.46 14.46 31.76
C ASP A 293 -2.34 13.50 31.34
N ILE A 294 -2.19 13.32 30.02
CA ILE A 294 -1.21 12.45 29.39
C ILE A 294 -0.86 12.99 28.01
N SER A 295 0.41 13.03 27.67
CA SER A 295 0.89 13.34 26.32
C SER A 295 0.87 12.11 25.44
N VAL A 296 0.54 12.30 24.16
CA VAL A 296 0.51 11.22 23.17
C VAL A 296 1.28 11.63 21.92
N MET A 297 2.21 10.79 21.52
CA MET A 297 2.94 10.89 20.24
C MET A 297 2.85 9.58 19.50
N LEU A 298 2.84 9.62 18.16
CA LEU A 298 2.77 8.42 17.32
C LEU A 298 3.63 8.53 16.06
N ILE A 299 3.96 7.38 15.49
CA ILE A 299 4.59 7.30 14.16
C ILE A 299 3.51 7.12 13.10
N GLY A 300 3.56 7.97 12.06
CA GLY A 300 2.63 7.98 10.93
C GLY A 300 1.61 9.11 10.98
N THR A 301 0.94 9.34 9.86
CA THR A 301 -0.04 10.43 9.66
C THR A 301 -1.43 9.89 9.29
N PRO A 302 -2.08 9.06 10.15
CA PRO A 302 -3.38 8.48 9.83
C PRO A 302 -4.49 9.53 9.88
N MET A 303 -5.53 9.37 9.03
CA MET A 303 -6.63 10.36 8.91
C MET A 303 -7.40 10.58 10.21
N TRP A 304 -7.50 9.59 11.07
CA TRP A 304 -8.20 9.76 12.34
C TRP A 304 -7.56 10.82 13.25
N THR A 305 -6.30 11.18 13.03
CA THR A 305 -5.63 12.26 13.76
C THR A 305 -6.18 13.65 13.43
N TYR A 306 -6.88 13.80 12.28
CA TYR A 306 -7.47 15.07 11.86
C TYR A 306 -8.96 15.21 12.21
N THR A 307 -9.58 14.17 12.75
CA THR A 307 -11.02 14.13 13.03
C THR A 307 -11.35 14.27 14.52
N GLY A 308 -10.33 14.38 15.36
CA GLY A 308 -10.47 14.44 16.81
C GLY A 308 -10.48 15.87 17.37
N LEU A 309 -10.53 15.94 18.70
CA LEU A 309 -10.41 17.19 19.45
C LEU A 309 -8.95 17.66 19.56
N ASN A 310 -7.99 16.77 19.26
CA ASN A 310 -6.56 17.05 19.30
C ASN A 310 -5.95 17.00 17.91
N ASP A 311 -5.05 17.92 17.64
CA ASP A 311 -4.05 17.76 16.56
C ASP A 311 -2.86 16.98 17.13
N PHE A 312 -2.64 15.77 16.63
CA PHE A 312 -1.66 14.87 17.21
C PHE A 312 -0.23 15.21 16.80
N SER A 313 0.64 15.40 17.80
CA SER A 313 2.10 15.38 17.58
C SER A 313 2.50 13.99 17.06
N ARG A 314 3.21 13.98 15.94
CA ARG A 314 3.49 12.73 15.20
C ARG A 314 4.78 12.79 14.40
N LEU A 315 5.30 11.64 14.05
CA LEU A 315 6.38 11.49 13.08
C LEU A 315 5.78 11.27 11.69
N ASP A 316 5.98 12.21 10.78
CA ASP A 316 5.70 12.01 9.36
C ASP A 316 6.80 11.15 8.75
N MET A 317 6.42 9.99 8.23
CA MET A 317 7.33 9.01 7.62
C MET A 317 7.64 9.32 6.15
N GLY A 318 7.03 10.36 5.58
CA GLY A 318 7.20 10.70 4.18
C GLY A 318 6.56 9.71 3.20
N ASP A 319 5.42 9.13 3.56
CA ASP A 319 4.72 8.10 2.77
C ASP A 319 4.47 8.51 1.31
N MET A 320 4.08 9.76 1.06
CA MET A 320 3.94 10.29 -0.29
C MET A 320 5.29 10.38 -1.03
N ALA A 321 6.35 10.76 -0.34
CA ALA A 321 7.70 10.81 -0.93
C ALA A 321 8.22 9.41 -1.26
N LEU A 322 7.94 8.42 -0.39
CA LEU A 322 8.24 7.00 -0.67
C LEU A 322 7.58 6.53 -1.95
N GLY A 323 6.28 6.80 -2.12
CA GLY A 323 5.53 6.42 -3.31
C GLY A 323 6.06 7.06 -4.58
N ASN A 324 6.34 8.37 -4.54
CA ASN A 324 6.94 9.10 -5.67
C ASN A 324 8.30 8.52 -6.04
N THR A 325 9.18 8.29 -5.05
CA THR A 325 10.51 7.72 -5.27
C THR A 325 10.42 6.31 -5.84
N ALA A 326 9.58 5.44 -5.26
CA ALA A 326 9.42 4.07 -5.74
C ALA A 326 8.93 4.00 -7.19
N ALA A 327 7.96 4.85 -7.55
CA ALA A 327 7.45 4.92 -8.91
C ALA A 327 8.51 5.44 -9.89
N GLN A 328 9.25 6.49 -9.53
CA GLN A 328 10.32 7.02 -10.39
C GLN A 328 11.44 6.00 -10.59
N VAL A 329 11.87 5.33 -9.52
CA VAL A 329 12.88 4.27 -9.56
C VAL A 329 12.44 3.13 -10.46
N LEU A 330 11.16 2.71 -10.39
CA LEU A 330 10.64 1.65 -11.25
C LEU A 330 10.59 2.08 -12.73
N LEU A 331 10.14 3.32 -13.01
CA LEU A 331 10.13 3.86 -14.38
C LEU A 331 11.52 3.94 -14.97
N ASP A 332 12.52 4.40 -14.20
CA ASP A 332 13.89 4.49 -14.67
C ASP A 332 14.49 3.10 -14.97
N GLN A 333 14.14 2.07 -14.17
CA GLN A 333 14.49 0.67 -14.49
C GLN A 333 13.83 0.19 -15.80
N ILE A 334 12.54 0.48 -16.00
CA ILE A 334 11.81 0.09 -17.22
C ILE A 334 12.40 0.78 -18.44
N GLN A 335 12.85 2.02 -18.30
CA GLN A 335 13.48 2.79 -19.38
C GLN A 335 14.97 2.42 -19.61
N GLY A 336 15.52 1.52 -18.79
CA GLY A 336 16.93 1.09 -18.92
C GLY A 336 17.95 2.18 -18.58
N LYS A 337 17.56 3.19 -17.78
CA LYS A 337 18.48 4.23 -17.34
C LYS A 337 19.50 3.67 -16.34
N PRO A 338 20.75 4.17 -16.37
CA PRO A 338 21.71 3.83 -15.33
C PRO A 338 21.23 4.39 -13.99
N MET A 339 21.25 3.57 -12.94
CA MET A 339 20.69 3.92 -11.64
C MET A 339 21.66 3.62 -10.50
N GLN A 340 21.88 4.61 -9.66
CA GLN A 340 22.51 4.55 -8.36
C GLN A 340 21.93 5.68 -7.50
N PRO A 341 21.70 5.52 -6.18
CA PRO A 341 21.95 4.32 -5.37
C PRO A 341 20.85 3.26 -5.55
N LYS A 342 21.02 2.08 -4.91
CA LYS A 342 19.98 1.05 -4.85
C LYS A 342 19.07 1.17 -3.62
N GLN A 343 19.50 1.91 -2.60
CA GLN A 343 18.73 2.17 -1.39
C GLN A 343 18.40 3.66 -1.27
N TYR A 344 17.13 3.95 -1.09
CA TYR A 344 16.57 5.29 -0.92
C TYR A 344 15.91 5.34 0.47
N ILE A 345 16.60 5.96 1.43
CA ILE A 345 16.14 6.06 2.81
C ILE A 345 15.66 7.49 3.05
N HIS A 346 14.38 7.66 3.32
CA HIS A 346 13.76 8.94 3.63
C HIS A 346 13.79 9.20 5.14
N ASP A 347 14.20 10.39 5.54
CA ASP A 347 14.09 10.79 6.94
C ASP A 347 12.66 11.14 7.31
N CYS A 348 12.30 10.87 8.58
CA CYS A 348 11.06 11.33 9.16
C CYS A 348 11.21 12.75 9.73
N SER A 349 10.09 13.46 9.85
CA SER A 349 10.01 14.77 10.50
C SER A 349 8.97 14.78 11.60
N VAL A 350 9.21 15.57 12.66
CA VAL A 350 8.24 15.81 13.71
C VAL A 350 7.21 16.82 13.19
N ILE A 351 5.94 16.48 13.29
CA ILE A 351 4.82 17.41 13.15
C ILE A 351 4.28 17.65 14.54
N GLU A 352 4.40 18.90 14.99
CA GLU A 352 3.92 19.30 16.31
C GLU A 352 2.40 19.48 16.30
N GLY A 353 1.76 19.11 17.41
CA GLY A 353 0.34 19.25 17.66
C GLY A 353 0.08 19.50 19.15
N ASP A 354 -1.17 19.54 19.55
CA ASP A 354 -1.59 19.81 20.93
C ASP A 354 -1.69 18.55 21.81
N SER A 355 -1.40 17.39 21.26
CA SER A 355 -1.44 16.13 22.01
C SER A 355 -0.23 15.92 22.94
N VAL A 356 0.81 16.73 22.82
CA VAL A 356 2.00 16.70 23.69
C VAL A 356 2.09 18.00 24.47
N LEU A 357 1.93 17.88 25.79
CA LEU A 357 2.03 19.01 26.73
C LEU A 357 3.49 19.27 27.08
N LYS A 358 3.88 20.55 27.12
CA LYS A 358 5.16 20.94 27.72
C LYS A 358 5.04 20.91 29.24
N ILE A 359 5.88 20.13 29.88
CA ILE A 359 6.01 20.06 31.35
C ILE A 359 7.35 20.64 31.78
N ASN A 360 7.32 21.31 32.96
CA ASN A 360 8.51 21.97 33.53
C ASN A 360 9.36 21.02 34.36
#